data_a9f2a1ddb1c2485fbd73ef2e3ea0a599
#
_entry.id   a9f2a1ddb1c2485fbd73ef2e3ea0a599
#
_cell.length_a   1.000
_cell.length_b   1.000
_cell.length_c   1.000
_cell.angle_alpha   90.00
_cell.angle_beta   90.00
_cell.angle_gamma   90.00
#
_symmetry.space_group_name_H-M   'P 1'
#
loop_
_entity.id
_entity.type
_entity.pdbx_description
1 polymer ?
#
loop_
_entity_poly.entity_id
_entity_poly.type
_entity_poly.pdbx_seq_one_letter_code
_entity_poly.pdbx_strand_id
1 'polypeptide(L)'
;MKKIIILFTISLLIISCERKTETLGPNLSDIYGGFQVFEDFEASRNNVDFYNSESVVFTCRFSKQVKWTIHVIGQTSGAKKVLTGFSNFIDETNGGVWDGTTTMLPMFKNEANLAYLTVDAIDTAYSDTLNNLISIDGVRDNGGSLVTDFNNGLNPGFNVFVQSGADMRFDTVTDPKSPEGTAFYEMSGDVAFADDLGNIMMPKSAFTDSISLNTNGEV
;
A
#
# COMPACT_ATOMS: atom_id res chain seq x y z
N MET A 1 -18.94 -71.34 -15.53
CA MET A 1 -19.45 -70.35 -16.48
C MET A 1 -20.15 -69.14 -15.81
N LYS A 2 -21.08 -69.31 -14.86
CA LYS A 2 -21.79 -68.21 -14.19
C LYS A 2 -20.86 -67.17 -13.49
N LYS A 3 -19.77 -67.60 -12.85
CA LYS A 3 -18.83 -66.73 -12.14
C LYS A 3 -18.01 -65.83 -13.09
N ILE A 4 -17.71 -66.31 -14.30
CA ILE A 4 -16.94 -65.57 -15.32
C ILE A 4 -17.80 -64.44 -15.93
N ILE A 5 -19.10 -64.70 -16.13
CA ILE A 5 -20.04 -63.74 -16.66
C ILE A 5 -20.25 -62.56 -15.69
N ILE A 6 -20.29 -62.86 -14.38
CA ILE A 6 -20.44 -61.80 -13.34
C ILE A 6 -19.19 -60.94 -13.29
N LEU A 7 -18.00 -61.50 -13.42
CA LEU A 7 -16.75 -60.75 -13.44
C LEU A 7 -16.64 -59.80 -14.66
N PHE A 8 -17.14 -60.28 -15.84
CA PHE A 8 -17.13 -59.51 -17.06
C PHE A 8 -18.13 -58.33 -17.03
N THR A 9 -19.30 -58.53 -16.40
CA THR A 9 -20.29 -57.47 -16.21
C THR A 9 -19.83 -56.42 -15.22
N ILE A 10 -19.12 -56.77 -14.17
CA ILE A 10 -18.54 -55.81 -13.21
C ILE A 10 -17.44 -54.98 -13.89
N SER A 11 -16.61 -55.61 -14.74
CA SER A 11 -15.52 -54.89 -15.46
C SER A 11 -16.07 -53.89 -16.48
N LEU A 12 -17.24 -54.15 -17.12
CA LEU A 12 -17.87 -53.21 -18.04
C LEU A 12 -18.47 -51.99 -17.34
N LEU A 13 -18.83 -52.09 -16.07
CA LEU A 13 -19.40 -50.98 -15.31
C LEU A 13 -18.35 -49.93 -14.85
N ILE A 14 -17.09 -50.29 -14.84
CA ILE A 14 -15.99 -49.41 -14.39
C ILE A 14 -15.52 -48.48 -15.55
N ILE A 15 -15.80 -48.81 -16.79
CA ILE A 15 -15.36 -48.06 -17.97
C ILE A 15 -16.32 -46.90 -18.32
N SER A 16 -17.46 -46.80 -17.66
CA SER A 16 -18.53 -45.86 -18.04
C SER A 16 -18.62 -44.62 -17.18
N CYS A 17 -17.53 -43.95 -16.86
CA CYS A 17 -17.64 -42.56 -16.39
C CYS A 17 -16.31 -41.77 -16.52
N GLU A 18 -15.77 -41.71 -17.71
CA GLU A 18 -15.05 -40.47 -18.06
C GLU A 18 -16.11 -39.43 -18.41
N ARG A 19 -16.55 -38.71 -17.42
CA ARG A 19 -17.22 -37.43 -17.65
C ARG A 19 -16.21 -36.52 -18.29
N LYS A 20 -16.13 -36.52 -19.63
CA LYS A 20 -15.55 -35.37 -20.31
C LYS A 20 -16.36 -34.17 -19.87
N THR A 21 -15.77 -33.37 -18.97
CA THR A 21 -16.21 -32.00 -18.77
C THR A 21 -15.81 -31.23 -20.04
N GLU A 22 -16.51 -31.51 -21.13
CA GLU A 22 -16.54 -30.57 -22.21
C GLU A 22 -17.19 -29.34 -21.61
N THR A 23 -16.41 -28.28 -21.45
CA THR A 23 -16.92 -26.98 -21.07
C THR A 23 -18.05 -26.67 -22.04
N LEU A 24 -19.27 -26.52 -21.51
CA LEU A 24 -20.46 -26.26 -22.28
C LEU A 24 -20.34 -24.84 -22.87
N GLY A 25 -19.74 -24.74 -24.03
CA GLY A 25 -19.59 -23.53 -24.81
C GLY A 25 -18.13 -23.15 -25.08
N PRO A 26 -17.90 -22.26 -26.04
CA PRO A 26 -16.57 -21.72 -26.30
C PRO A 26 -16.07 -20.96 -25.08
N ASN A 27 -14.75 -21.02 -24.81
CA ASN A 27 -14.14 -20.22 -23.77
C ASN A 27 -14.40 -18.73 -24.03
N LEU A 28 -14.55 -17.94 -22.99
CA LEU A 28 -14.72 -16.48 -23.12
C LEU A 28 -13.57 -15.85 -23.91
N SER A 29 -12.36 -16.38 -23.78
CA SER A 29 -11.20 -15.98 -24.57
C SER A 29 -11.34 -16.24 -26.06
N ASP A 30 -12.07 -17.30 -26.46
CA ASP A 30 -12.33 -17.63 -27.88
C ASP A 30 -13.34 -16.68 -28.51
N ILE A 31 -14.25 -16.14 -27.69
CA ILE A 31 -15.28 -15.18 -28.14
C ILE A 31 -14.77 -13.75 -28.14
N TYR A 32 -14.04 -13.36 -27.09
CA TYR A 32 -13.65 -11.96 -26.82
C TYR A 32 -12.17 -11.68 -27.08
N GLY A 33 -11.41 -12.68 -27.53
CA GLY A 33 -9.96 -12.63 -27.63
C GLY A 33 -9.23 -12.69 -26.26
N GLY A 34 -7.95 -13.00 -26.26
CA GLY A 34 -7.09 -12.92 -25.06
C GLY A 34 -6.91 -11.48 -24.58
N PHE A 35 -6.49 -11.31 -23.34
CA PHE A 35 -6.08 -10.00 -22.83
C PHE A 35 -4.86 -9.49 -23.58
N GLN A 36 -4.86 -8.22 -23.97
CA GLN A 36 -3.76 -7.53 -24.65
C GLN A 36 -3.59 -6.12 -24.06
N VAL A 37 -2.37 -5.65 -24.04
CA VAL A 37 -2.02 -4.26 -23.75
C VAL A 37 -1.80 -3.55 -25.08
N PHE A 38 -2.48 -2.45 -25.31
CA PHE A 38 -2.39 -1.66 -26.55
C PHE A 38 -1.47 -0.46 -26.39
N GLU A 39 -1.40 0.11 -25.21
CA GLU A 39 -0.48 1.18 -24.83
C GLU A 39 0.17 0.80 -23.51
N ASP A 40 1.48 0.91 -23.44
CA ASP A 40 2.29 0.52 -22.29
C ASP A 40 1.97 1.36 -21.06
N PHE A 41 2.34 0.87 -19.89
CA PHE A 41 2.20 1.60 -18.64
C PHE A 41 3.25 2.71 -18.58
N GLU A 42 2.78 3.97 -18.58
CA GLU A 42 3.62 5.15 -18.58
C GLU A 42 3.19 6.16 -17.51
N ALA A 43 4.11 7.04 -17.15
CA ALA A 43 3.86 8.20 -16.30
C ALA A 43 4.09 9.49 -17.08
N SER A 44 3.25 10.48 -16.86
CA SER A 44 3.32 11.78 -17.55
C SER A 44 4.62 12.54 -17.28
N ARG A 45 5.32 12.22 -16.19
CA ARG A 45 6.59 12.82 -15.79
C ARG A 45 7.39 11.94 -14.84
N ASN A 46 8.70 12.13 -14.80
CA ASN A 46 9.61 11.43 -13.89
C ASN A 46 10.06 12.31 -12.72
N ASN A 47 9.77 13.61 -12.75
CA ASN A 47 10.01 14.55 -11.65
C ASN A 47 8.71 15.29 -11.36
N VAL A 48 8.36 15.45 -10.09
CA VAL A 48 7.13 16.07 -9.67
C VAL A 48 7.32 16.90 -8.40
N ASP A 49 6.71 18.09 -8.41
CA ASP A 49 6.65 18.98 -7.27
C ASP A 49 5.19 19.09 -6.77
N PHE A 50 4.85 18.24 -5.84
CA PHE A 50 3.50 18.23 -5.25
C PHE A 50 3.21 19.45 -4.39
N TYR A 51 4.25 20.13 -3.86
CA TYR A 51 4.08 21.39 -3.12
C TYR A 51 3.48 22.46 -4.01
N ASN A 52 3.87 22.49 -5.27
CA ASN A 52 3.32 23.40 -6.28
C ASN A 52 2.07 22.84 -7.01
N SER A 53 1.39 21.87 -6.38
CA SER A 53 0.15 21.27 -6.89
C SER A 53 0.31 20.53 -8.23
N GLU A 54 1.52 20.08 -8.55
CA GLU A 54 1.72 19.16 -9.66
C GLU A 54 1.15 17.77 -9.33
N SER A 55 0.94 16.97 -10.37
CA SER A 55 0.52 15.58 -10.25
C SER A 55 1.20 14.70 -11.27
N VAL A 56 1.23 13.41 -11.02
CA VAL A 56 1.62 12.39 -11.99
C VAL A 56 0.36 11.73 -12.52
N VAL A 57 0.21 11.70 -13.83
CA VAL A 57 -0.84 10.95 -14.50
C VAL A 57 -0.24 9.67 -15.04
N PHE A 58 -0.77 8.54 -14.63
CA PHE A 58 -0.44 7.24 -15.19
C PHE A 58 -1.37 6.93 -16.34
N THR A 59 -0.84 6.34 -17.39
CA THR A 59 -1.58 5.94 -18.58
C THR A 59 -1.29 4.49 -18.94
N CYS A 60 -2.31 3.79 -19.42
CA CYS A 60 -2.22 2.46 -19.99
C CYS A 60 -3.50 2.13 -20.74
N ARG A 61 -3.46 1.26 -21.76
CA ARG A 61 -4.67 0.87 -22.49
C ARG A 61 -4.73 -0.62 -22.73
N PHE A 62 -5.89 -1.20 -22.45
CA PHE A 62 -6.15 -2.62 -22.51
C PHE A 62 -7.18 -2.97 -23.59
N SER A 63 -7.14 -4.21 -24.07
CA SER A 63 -8.13 -4.74 -25.03
C SER A 63 -9.54 -4.92 -24.47
N LYS A 64 -9.68 -5.00 -23.16
CA LYS A 64 -10.95 -5.20 -22.43
C LYS A 64 -10.96 -4.50 -21.08
N GLN A 65 -12.15 -4.34 -20.51
CA GLN A 65 -12.28 -3.84 -19.13
C GLN A 65 -11.70 -4.85 -18.16
N VAL A 66 -10.82 -4.37 -17.28
CA VAL A 66 -10.12 -5.15 -16.27
C VAL A 66 -10.05 -4.38 -14.97
N LYS A 67 -9.93 -5.12 -13.88
CA LYS A 67 -9.53 -4.51 -12.60
C LYS A 67 -8.03 -4.29 -12.63
N TRP A 68 -7.62 -3.06 -12.40
CA TRP A 68 -6.22 -2.69 -12.35
C TRP A 68 -5.87 -2.04 -11.02
N THR A 69 -4.62 -2.15 -10.65
CA THR A 69 -4.07 -1.53 -9.44
C THR A 69 -2.68 -0.99 -9.75
N ILE A 70 -2.46 0.28 -9.45
CA ILE A 70 -1.13 0.90 -9.50
C ILE A 70 -0.61 1.04 -8.08
N HIS A 71 0.61 0.63 -7.87
CA HIS A 71 1.36 0.80 -6.63
C HIS A 71 2.49 1.78 -6.84
N VAL A 72 2.58 2.80 -6.00
CA VAL A 72 3.73 3.71 -5.94
C VAL A 72 4.38 3.52 -4.58
N ILE A 73 5.68 3.29 -4.56
CA ILE A 73 6.45 2.96 -3.35
C ILE A 73 7.66 3.87 -3.23
N GLY A 74 7.71 4.65 -2.16
CA GLY A 74 8.87 5.45 -1.78
C GLY A 74 10.07 4.57 -1.43
N GLN A 75 11.22 4.83 -2.04
CA GLN A 75 12.39 3.98 -1.90
C GLN A 75 13.11 4.18 -0.56
N THR A 76 12.94 5.35 0.05
CA THR A 76 13.56 5.69 1.35
C THR A 76 12.54 5.57 2.48
N SER A 77 11.40 6.21 2.34
CA SER A 77 10.36 6.23 3.38
C SER A 77 9.61 4.90 3.50
N GLY A 78 9.50 4.15 2.39
CA GLY A 78 8.60 3.01 2.29
C GLY A 78 7.12 3.40 2.21
N ALA A 79 6.81 4.68 2.00
CA ALA A 79 5.47 5.19 1.76
C ALA A 79 4.81 4.48 0.58
N LYS A 80 3.49 4.30 0.66
CA LYS A 80 2.75 3.58 -0.39
C LYS A 80 1.50 4.35 -0.80
N LYS A 81 1.34 4.52 -2.11
CA LYS A 81 0.08 4.89 -2.73
C LYS A 81 -0.46 3.72 -3.53
N VAL A 82 -1.75 3.47 -3.39
CA VAL A 82 -2.47 2.47 -4.18
C VAL A 82 -3.60 3.18 -4.91
N LEU A 83 -3.58 3.10 -6.23
CA LEU A 83 -4.66 3.54 -7.10
C LEU A 83 -5.32 2.31 -7.70
N THR A 84 -6.65 2.28 -7.75
CA THR A 84 -7.40 1.13 -8.28
C THR A 84 -8.52 1.60 -9.18
N GLY A 85 -8.84 0.81 -10.18
CA GLY A 85 -9.98 1.06 -11.04
C GLY A 85 -10.45 -0.17 -11.79
N PHE A 86 -11.53 0.01 -12.54
CA PHE A 86 -12.10 -1.01 -13.43
C PHE A 86 -12.44 -0.36 -14.76
N SER A 87 -11.57 -0.50 -15.74
CA SER A 87 -11.72 0.10 -17.07
C SER A 87 -10.85 -0.61 -18.08
N ASN A 88 -10.96 -0.27 -19.36
CA ASN A 88 -10.05 -0.69 -20.40
C ASN A 88 -8.93 0.33 -20.70
N PHE A 89 -8.85 1.39 -19.91
CA PHE A 89 -7.77 2.38 -19.97
C PHE A 89 -7.57 3.03 -18.60
N ILE A 90 -6.37 3.53 -18.39
CA ILE A 90 -5.95 4.31 -17.24
C ILE A 90 -5.56 5.68 -17.75
N ASP A 91 -6.10 6.72 -17.17
CA ASP A 91 -5.77 8.11 -17.44
C ASP A 91 -6.22 9.02 -16.29
N GLU A 92 -6.13 10.31 -16.50
CA GLU A 92 -6.55 11.32 -15.52
C GLU A 92 -8.05 11.21 -15.16
N THR A 93 -8.90 10.75 -16.07
CA THR A 93 -10.36 10.66 -15.85
C THR A 93 -10.80 9.38 -15.17
N ASN A 94 -9.96 8.35 -15.17
CA ASN A 94 -10.23 7.03 -14.61
C ASN A 94 -9.37 6.66 -13.40
N GLY A 95 -8.96 7.66 -12.62
CA GLY A 95 -8.26 7.41 -11.36
C GLY A 95 -6.76 7.14 -11.49
N GLY A 96 -6.16 7.41 -12.66
CA GLY A 96 -4.72 7.31 -12.89
C GLY A 96 -3.91 8.48 -12.33
N VAL A 97 -4.45 9.31 -11.43
CA VAL A 97 -3.77 10.50 -10.90
C VAL A 97 -3.18 10.24 -9.52
N TRP A 98 -1.91 10.56 -9.38
CA TRP A 98 -1.25 10.65 -8.09
C TRP A 98 -0.86 12.10 -7.79
N ASP A 99 -1.36 12.61 -6.68
CA ASP A 99 -1.24 13.98 -6.20
C ASP A 99 -0.31 14.11 -4.98
N GLY A 100 0.54 13.13 -4.73
CA GLY A 100 1.45 13.07 -3.58
C GLY A 100 0.83 12.51 -2.31
N THR A 101 -0.47 12.20 -2.30
CA THR A 101 -1.10 11.55 -1.15
C THR A 101 -0.65 10.11 -1.00
N THR A 102 -0.63 9.62 0.25
CA THR A 102 -0.35 8.22 0.60
C THR A 102 -1.64 7.46 0.92
N THR A 103 -1.64 6.14 0.74
CA THR A 103 -2.74 5.28 1.18
C THR A 103 -2.55 4.81 2.62
N MET A 104 -1.30 4.67 3.05
CA MET A 104 -0.91 4.30 4.41
C MET A 104 0.38 5.00 4.79
N LEU A 105 0.49 5.39 6.06
CA LEU A 105 1.75 5.92 6.60
C LEU A 105 2.92 4.93 6.42
N PRO A 106 4.14 5.40 6.29
CA PRO A 106 4.59 6.79 6.36
C PRO A 106 4.20 7.62 5.13
N MET A 107 4.40 8.93 5.20
CA MET A 107 4.19 9.83 4.07
C MET A 107 5.39 9.81 3.12
N PHE A 108 5.14 10.19 1.87
CA PHE A 108 6.21 10.39 0.88
C PHE A 108 7.10 11.56 1.27
N LYS A 109 8.38 11.44 0.91
CA LYS A 109 9.42 12.45 1.10
C LYS A 109 9.95 12.91 -0.25
N ASN A 110 10.90 13.83 -0.25
CA ASN A 110 11.71 14.13 -1.44
C ASN A 110 12.62 12.92 -1.71
N GLU A 111 12.11 11.99 -2.49
CA GLU A 111 12.73 10.70 -2.75
C GLU A 111 12.34 10.15 -4.12
N ALA A 112 13.08 9.14 -4.57
CA ALA A 112 12.73 8.37 -5.74
C ALA A 112 11.66 7.32 -5.41
N ASN A 113 10.70 7.11 -6.32
CA ASN A 113 9.57 6.22 -6.12
C ASN A 113 9.49 5.22 -7.26
N LEU A 114 9.30 3.95 -6.91
CA LEU A 114 8.97 2.89 -7.86
C LEU A 114 7.46 2.88 -8.10
N ALA A 115 7.05 2.83 -9.36
CA ALA A 115 5.64 2.60 -9.68
C ALA A 115 5.48 1.36 -10.55
N TYR A 116 4.49 0.52 -10.24
CA TYR A 116 4.15 -0.65 -11.02
C TYR A 116 2.64 -0.87 -11.07
N LEU A 117 2.21 -1.45 -12.18
CA LEU A 117 0.83 -1.80 -12.48
C LEU A 117 0.63 -3.31 -12.31
N THR A 118 -0.49 -3.69 -11.73
CA THR A 118 -1.00 -5.07 -11.75
C THR A 118 -2.41 -5.08 -12.31
N VAL A 119 -2.70 -6.06 -13.14
CA VAL A 119 -4.01 -6.24 -13.77
C VAL A 119 -4.53 -7.64 -13.46
N ASP A 120 -5.76 -7.68 -12.96
CA ASP A 120 -6.48 -8.92 -12.72
C ASP A 120 -7.45 -9.13 -13.89
N ALA A 121 -7.01 -9.90 -14.87
CA ALA A 121 -7.81 -10.29 -16.03
C ALA A 121 -8.26 -11.73 -15.88
N ILE A 122 -9.45 -12.05 -16.43
CA ILE A 122 -10.10 -13.36 -16.28
C ILE A 122 -9.21 -14.52 -16.77
N ASP A 123 -8.41 -14.29 -17.79
CA ASP A 123 -7.62 -15.28 -18.48
C ASP A 123 -6.11 -15.19 -18.21
N THR A 124 -5.64 -14.11 -17.60
CA THR A 124 -4.21 -13.94 -17.28
C THR A 124 -3.99 -12.86 -16.22
N ALA A 125 -2.97 -13.02 -15.42
CA ALA A 125 -2.44 -11.94 -14.59
C ALA A 125 -1.36 -11.19 -15.40
N TYR A 126 -1.42 -9.87 -15.37
CA TYR A 126 -0.44 -9.01 -16.01
C TYR A 126 0.15 -8.04 -14.99
N SER A 127 1.44 -7.79 -15.11
CA SER A 127 2.11 -6.75 -14.34
C SER A 127 3.13 -6.03 -15.20
N ASP A 128 3.28 -4.75 -14.98
CA ASP A 128 4.28 -3.90 -15.64
C ASP A 128 4.85 -2.90 -14.63
N THR A 129 6.10 -2.51 -14.83
CA THR A 129 6.82 -1.59 -13.95
C THR A 129 7.41 -0.47 -14.80
N LEU A 130 7.26 0.76 -14.35
CA LEU A 130 7.88 1.89 -15.03
C LEU A 130 9.39 1.70 -15.15
N ASN A 131 9.94 2.02 -16.32
CA ASN A 131 11.37 1.96 -16.58
C ASN A 131 12.18 2.97 -15.75
N ASN A 132 11.56 4.10 -15.39
CA ASN A 132 12.17 5.17 -14.63
C ASN A 132 11.47 5.35 -13.30
N LEU A 133 12.26 5.65 -12.26
CA LEU A 133 11.72 6.08 -10.98
C LEU A 133 11.11 7.49 -11.11
N ILE A 134 10.11 7.77 -10.29
CA ILE A 134 9.51 9.09 -10.18
C ILE A 134 10.15 9.80 -8.98
N SER A 135 10.85 10.90 -9.22
CA SER A 135 11.47 11.72 -8.17
C SER A 135 10.48 12.75 -7.66
N ILE A 136 10.34 12.86 -6.35
CA ILE A 136 9.60 13.95 -5.70
C ILE A 136 10.60 15.06 -5.37
N ASP A 137 10.40 16.24 -5.95
CA ASP A 137 11.22 17.42 -5.71
C ASP A 137 10.58 18.33 -4.64
N GLY A 138 9.26 18.28 -4.46
CA GLY A 138 8.50 18.96 -3.42
C GLY A 138 7.36 18.06 -2.91
N VAL A 139 7.35 17.78 -1.61
CA VAL A 139 6.25 17.01 -1.00
C VAL A 139 4.98 17.84 -0.91
N ARG A 140 3.83 17.16 -0.92
CA ARG A 140 2.53 17.79 -0.79
C ARG A 140 2.44 18.57 0.52
N ASP A 141 1.96 19.80 0.42
CA ASP A 141 1.54 20.58 1.59
C ASP A 141 0.20 20.02 2.11
N ASN A 142 0.23 19.49 3.32
CA ASN A 142 -0.96 18.97 3.99
C ASN A 142 -1.72 20.04 4.77
N GLY A 143 -1.28 21.31 4.70
CA GLY A 143 -1.95 22.46 5.33
C GLY A 143 -1.91 22.48 6.86
N GLY A 144 -1.15 21.59 7.48
CA GLY A 144 -0.96 21.55 8.92
C GLY A 144 0.14 22.47 9.41
N SER A 145 0.14 22.78 10.71
CA SER A 145 1.26 23.44 11.36
C SER A 145 2.14 22.41 12.06
N LEU A 146 3.43 22.44 11.74
CA LEU A 146 4.39 21.55 12.40
C LEU A 146 4.50 21.90 13.88
N VAL A 147 4.13 20.98 14.75
CA VAL A 147 4.30 21.12 16.21
C VAL A 147 5.70 20.65 16.62
N THR A 148 6.11 19.49 16.11
CA THR A 148 7.47 18.95 16.31
C THR A 148 7.74 17.85 15.27
N ASP A 149 8.97 17.80 14.78
CA ASP A 149 9.46 16.77 13.86
C ASP A 149 10.47 15.81 14.50
N PHE A 150 10.85 16.11 15.75
CA PHE A 150 11.89 15.39 16.51
C PHE A 150 13.29 15.38 15.88
N ASN A 151 13.52 16.04 14.74
CA ASN A 151 14.82 16.06 14.05
C ASN A 151 15.94 16.68 14.90
N ASN A 152 15.57 17.57 15.81
CA ASN A 152 16.47 18.26 16.73
C ASN A 152 16.34 17.76 18.18
N GLY A 153 15.81 16.56 18.37
CA GLY A 153 15.52 15.99 19.68
C GLY A 153 14.14 16.36 20.22
N LEU A 154 13.94 16.14 21.51
CA LEU A 154 12.67 16.47 22.16
C LEU A 154 12.45 17.98 22.20
N ASN A 155 11.27 18.41 21.83
CA ASN A 155 10.83 19.77 22.04
C ASN A 155 10.78 20.05 23.57
N PRO A 156 11.25 21.20 24.05
CA PRO A 156 11.21 21.56 25.46
C PRO A 156 9.81 21.50 26.12
N GLY A 157 8.75 21.60 25.31
CA GLY A 157 7.36 21.43 25.79
C GLY A 157 6.97 19.98 26.07
N PHE A 158 7.77 18.99 25.69
CA PHE A 158 7.51 17.57 25.99
C PHE A 158 7.89 17.23 27.43
N ASN A 159 6.92 16.78 28.20
CA ASN A 159 7.16 16.21 29.53
C ASN A 159 7.09 14.70 29.47
N VAL A 160 8.13 14.06 29.97
CA VAL A 160 8.22 12.61 30.08
C VAL A 160 8.11 12.22 31.55
N PHE A 161 7.24 11.30 31.85
CA PHE A 161 7.11 10.70 33.16
C PHE A 161 7.30 9.19 33.04
N VAL A 162 8.27 8.66 33.73
CA VAL A 162 8.51 7.23 33.90
C VAL A 162 8.39 6.89 35.37
N GLN A 163 7.55 5.94 35.70
CA GLN A 163 7.42 5.48 37.08
C GLN A 163 8.72 4.85 37.55
N SER A 164 9.10 5.11 38.81
CA SER A 164 10.31 4.54 39.41
C SER A 164 10.25 3.00 39.37
N GLY A 165 11.30 2.39 38.85
CA GLY A 165 11.37 0.94 38.67
C GLY A 165 10.85 0.42 37.33
N ALA A 166 10.28 1.29 36.49
CA ALA A 166 9.89 0.92 35.14
C ALA A 166 11.08 0.93 34.20
N ASP A 167 11.27 -0.12 33.42
CA ASP A 167 12.24 -0.15 32.31
C ASP A 167 11.56 0.40 31.05
N MET A 168 11.25 1.68 31.08
CA MET A 168 10.67 2.41 29.93
C MET A 168 11.59 3.55 29.53
N ARG A 169 11.75 3.70 28.24
CA ARG A 169 12.59 4.73 27.62
C ARG A 169 11.76 5.55 26.64
N PHE A 170 12.11 6.79 26.54
CA PHE A 170 11.52 7.76 25.64
C PHE A 170 12.66 8.49 24.95
N ASP A 171 12.92 8.12 23.73
CA ASP A 171 14.07 8.62 22.99
C ASP A 171 13.65 9.14 21.61
N THR A 172 14.43 10.03 21.05
CA THR A 172 14.34 10.37 19.65
C THR A 172 15.26 9.43 18.85
N VAL A 173 14.67 8.74 17.89
CA VAL A 173 15.36 7.77 17.05
C VAL A 173 15.43 8.31 15.63
N THR A 174 16.62 8.26 15.03
CA THR A 174 16.81 8.62 13.63
C THR A 174 16.53 7.41 12.74
N ASP A 175 15.53 7.52 11.87
CA ASP A 175 15.19 6.50 10.91
C ASP A 175 14.70 7.17 9.61
N PRO A 176 15.24 6.79 8.44
CA PRO A 176 14.78 7.32 7.16
C PRO A 176 13.31 7.02 6.86
N LYS A 177 12.71 6.04 7.55
CA LYS A 177 11.28 5.71 7.44
C LYS A 177 10.38 6.50 8.37
N SER A 178 10.93 7.44 9.17
CA SER A 178 10.06 8.28 10.00
C SER A 178 9.00 8.97 9.13
N PRO A 179 7.77 9.17 9.62
CA PRO A 179 6.68 9.76 8.83
C PRO A 179 7.01 11.15 8.30
N GLU A 180 7.81 11.90 9.04
CA GLU A 180 8.28 13.22 8.67
C GLU A 180 9.73 13.41 9.09
N GLY A 181 10.50 14.16 8.31
CA GLY A 181 11.93 14.37 8.60
C GLY A 181 12.72 13.06 8.63
N THR A 182 13.66 12.98 9.56
CA THR A 182 14.59 11.85 9.72
C THR A 182 14.51 11.18 11.08
N ALA A 183 13.73 11.71 12.01
CA ALA A 183 13.62 11.19 13.37
C ALA A 183 12.16 11.05 13.81
N PHE A 184 11.93 10.17 14.75
CA PHE A 184 10.65 10.01 15.44
C PHE A 184 10.87 9.82 16.93
N TYR A 185 9.78 9.98 17.68
CA TYR A 185 9.79 9.77 19.10
C TYR A 185 9.38 8.33 19.41
N GLU A 186 10.27 7.58 20.04
CA GLU A 186 10.07 6.18 20.39
C GLU A 186 9.78 6.03 21.87
N MET A 187 8.72 5.29 22.18
CA MET A 187 8.47 4.75 23.50
C MET A 187 8.85 3.28 23.47
N SER A 188 9.88 2.90 24.20
CA SER A 188 10.38 1.52 24.27
C SER A 188 10.60 1.07 25.70
N GLY A 189 10.70 -0.23 25.93
CA GLY A 189 10.98 -0.82 27.22
C GLY A 189 10.54 -2.24 27.33
N ASP A 190 10.86 -2.88 28.47
CA ASP A 190 10.43 -4.22 28.78
C ASP A 190 9.06 -4.18 29.48
N VAL A 191 8.11 -4.95 28.96
CA VAL A 191 6.78 -5.14 29.56
C VAL A 191 6.75 -6.14 30.71
N ALA A 192 7.89 -6.68 31.11
CA ALA A 192 7.99 -7.59 32.26
C ALA A 192 7.84 -6.85 33.61
N PHE A 193 6.77 -6.10 33.74
CA PHE A 193 6.37 -5.51 35.01
C PHE A 193 5.57 -6.49 35.84
N ALA A 194 6.10 -7.62 36.04
CA ALA A 194 5.47 -8.54 36.93
C ALA A 194 5.86 -8.22 38.36
N ASP A 195 5.54 -7.08 38.85
CA ASP A 195 5.50 -7.04 40.27
C ASP A 195 4.05 -7.08 40.77
N ASP A 196 3.93 -7.64 41.89
CA ASP A 196 2.80 -8.19 42.59
C ASP A 196 1.67 -7.22 42.92
N LEU A 197 1.75 -5.99 42.51
CA LEU A 197 0.82 -4.96 42.96
C LEU A 197 -0.22 -4.59 41.91
N GLY A 198 -0.20 -5.24 40.75
CA GLY A 198 -1.07 -4.87 39.65
C GLY A 198 -0.93 -3.38 39.30
N ASN A 199 0.23 -2.80 39.56
CA ASN A 199 0.54 -1.43 39.22
C ASN A 199 0.56 -1.31 37.71
N ILE A 200 -0.43 -0.64 37.19
CA ILE A 200 -0.45 -0.21 35.80
C ILE A 200 0.64 0.85 35.70
N MET A 201 1.80 0.47 35.18
CA MET A 201 2.82 1.41 34.81
C MET A 201 2.31 2.15 33.57
N MET A 202 1.95 3.40 33.75
CA MET A 202 1.53 4.26 32.67
C MET A 202 2.67 5.20 32.33
N PRO A 203 3.52 4.85 31.36
CA PRO A 203 4.43 5.83 30.80
C PRO A 203 3.58 6.95 30.19
N LYS A 204 3.95 8.18 30.51
CA LYS A 204 3.24 9.35 30.02
C LYS A 204 4.24 10.27 29.35
N SER A 205 3.92 10.60 28.12
CA SER A 205 4.51 11.73 27.42
C SER A 205 3.38 12.71 27.11
N ALA A 206 3.58 13.97 27.37
CA ALA A 206 2.59 14.99 27.13
C ALA A 206 3.27 16.27 26.62
N PHE A 207 2.66 16.86 25.62
CA PHE A 207 3.00 18.20 25.18
C PHE A 207 2.26 19.21 26.08
N THR A 208 3.00 20.14 26.67
CA THR A 208 2.44 21.08 27.66
C THR A 208 2.16 22.46 27.09
N ASP A 209 2.67 22.76 25.92
CA ASP A 209 2.37 24.01 25.25
C ASP A 209 0.91 24.00 24.74
N SER A 210 0.30 25.17 24.73
CA SER A 210 -1.04 25.30 24.16
C SER A 210 -0.97 25.20 22.63
N ILE A 211 -1.76 24.29 22.08
CA ILE A 211 -1.98 24.20 20.64
C ILE A 211 -3.29 24.93 20.34
N SER A 212 -3.22 25.96 19.52
CA SER A 212 -4.42 26.65 19.02
C SER A 212 -5.03 25.81 17.90
N LEU A 213 -6.23 25.31 18.14
CA LEU A 213 -7.04 24.75 17.07
C LEU A 213 -7.55 25.89 16.18
N ASN A 214 -7.57 25.67 14.87
CA ASN A 214 -8.23 26.61 14.00
C ASN A 214 -9.75 26.65 14.26
N THR A 215 -10.45 27.65 13.76
CA THR A 215 -11.88 27.81 13.97
C THR A 215 -12.73 26.69 13.37
N ASN A 216 -12.15 25.83 12.56
CA ASN A 216 -12.81 24.68 11.94
C ASN A 216 -12.60 23.36 12.74
N GLY A 217 -11.87 23.40 13.84
CA GLY A 217 -11.59 22.21 14.67
C GLY A 217 -10.54 21.27 14.10
N GLU A 218 -9.80 21.69 13.08
CA GLU A 218 -8.66 20.97 12.54
C GLU A 218 -7.38 21.38 13.29
N VAL A 219 -6.51 20.40 13.55
CA VAL A 219 -5.21 20.59 14.22
C VAL A 219 -4.12 20.73 13.18
#